data_5cf6fc79c01544fd1e9f8204bb88cdda
#
_entry.id   5cf6fc79c01544fd1e9f8204bb88cdda
#
_cell.length_a   1.000
_cell.length_b   1.000
_cell.length_c   1.000
_cell.angle_alpha   90.00
_cell.angle_beta   90.00
_cell.angle_gamma   90.00
#
_symmetry.space_group_name_H-M   'P 1'
#
loop_
_entity.id
_entity.type
_entity.pdbx_description
1 polymer ?
#
loop_
_entity_poly.entity_id
_entity_poly.type
_entity_poly.pdbx_seq_one_letter_code
_entity_poly.pdbx_strand_id
1 'polypeptide(L)'
;MTKIFLHKGKETPLLRRHPWVFSGAIKSTEGKPVDGDTVSVYSADKKFLGIGHYQVENSIRVRIISFEEVDINETFWFNKINTAYTFRTIIDLTENKDTNVYRLFFGEADGLPGLIIDFYDGHLVVQCHSIGMHRNIEHIAHALKKVYGNKLKTIYDKSKETLPKHLTENLHNGFMLGDTGNTVVKENKHLFYIDWEKGQKTGFFVDQRENRALLAHYSKNKTVLNTFCYTGGFSVYACAAGAKEVHSVDVSKPAMEITDKNIELNKLTNHKSFCADTFDFLEDKKDVYDIIVLDPPAFAKSRDVKHNAFKGYKRLNEMALRLIKSNGLIFTFSCSGVVDKALFYNTVAAAVFESGRKVKVLHYLSQPADHPITPNFAEGEYLKGLVLYVE
;
A
#
# COMPACT_ATOMS: atom_id res chain seq x y z
N MET A 1 26.45 -14.18 -16.63
CA MET A 1 25.13 -14.18 -15.98
C MET A 1 24.56 -15.59 -16.04
N THR A 2 24.03 -16.10 -14.93
CA THR A 2 23.38 -17.43 -14.84
C THR A 2 22.15 -17.49 -15.74
N LYS A 3 21.92 -18.61 -16.43
CA LYS A 3 20.78 -18.80 -17.32
C LYS A 3 19.76 -19.76 -16.74
N ILE A 4 18.50 -19.35 -16.77
CA ILE A 4 17.33 -20.13 -16.33
C ILE A 4 16.51 -20.51 -17.57
N PHE A 5 16.23 -21.81 -17.73
CA PHE A 5 15.42 -22.32 -18.83
C PHE A 5 14.07 -22.80 -18.32
N LEU A 6 12.99 -22.39 -18.97
CA LEU A 6 11.64 -22.78 -18.59
C LEU A 6 11.21 -24.08 -19.27
N HIS A 7 10.26 -24.77 -18.65
CA HIS A 7 9.53 -25.86 -19.31
C HIS A 7 8.74 -25.30 -20.51
N LYS A 8 8.59 -26.10 -21.56
CA LYS A 8 7.76 -25.78 -22.73
C LYS A 8 6.32 -25.43 -22.30
N GLY A 9 5.81 -24.30 -22.78
CA GLY A 9 4.48 -23.77 -22.44
C GLY A 9 4.42 -22.96 -21.13
N LYS A 10 5.51 -22.89 -20.33
CA LYS A 10 5.57 -22.08 -19.11
C LYS A 10 6.08 -20.65 -19.34
N GLU A 11 6.50 -20.31 -20.56
CA GLU A 11 6.90 -18.98 -20.99
C GLU A 11 5.73 -18.02 -21.22
N THR A 12 4.51 -18.53 -21.36
CA THR A 12 3.31 -17.72 -21.69
C THR A 12 3.08 -16.50 -20.77
N PRO A 13 3.23 -16.61 -19.42
CA PRO A 13 3.11 -15.44 -18.56
C PRO A 13 4.13 -14.34 -18.90
N LEU A 14 5.41 -14.71 -19.14
CA LEU A 14 6.46 -13.75 -19.47
C LEU A 14 6.22 -13.09 -20.84
N LEU A 15 5.76 -13.86 -21.83
CA LEU A 15 5.37 -13.33 -23.13
C LEU A 15 4.23 -12.30 -23.03
N ARG A 16 3.38 -12.45 -22.01
CA ARG A 16 2.35 -11.49 -21.64
C ARG A 16 2.84 -10.40 -20.67
N ARG A 17 4.16 -10.29 -20.47
CA ARG A 17 4.78 -9.30 -19.58
C ARG A 17 4.42 -9.46 -18.10
N HIS A 18 4.01 -10.64 -17.64
CA HIS A 18 3.90 -10.94 -16.21
C HIS A 18 5.28 -11.05 -15.59
N PRO A 19 5.60 -10.31 -14.51
CA PRO A 19 6.99 -10.17 -14.05
C PRO A 19 7.49 -11.31 -13.16
N TRP A 20 6.69 -12.34 -12.86
CA TRP A 20 7.08 -13.42 -11.97
C TRP A 20 7.28 -14.75 -12.69
N VAL A 21 8.40 -15.41 -12.36
CA VAL A 21 8.67 -16.80 -12.73
C VAL A 21 8.53 -17.66 -11.48
N PHE A 22 7.55 -18.56 -11.49
CA PHE A 22 7.35 -19.49 -10.39
C PHE A 22 8.31 -20.69 -10.46
N SER A 23 8.66 -21.27 -9.31
CA SER A 23 9.59 -22.39 -9.19
C SER A 23 9.21 -23.58 -10.09
N GLY A 24 7.92 -23.91 -10.18
CA GLY A 24 7.41 -24.99 -11.05
C GLY A 24 7.47 -24.71 -12.57
N ALA A 25 7.86 -23.49 -12.98
CA ALA A 25 8.07 -23.16 -14.39
C ALA A 25 9.50 -23.45 -14.86
N ILE A 26 10.46 -23.61 -13.94
CA ILE A 26 11.88 -23.76 -14.25
C ILE A 26 12.21 -25.24 -14.57
N LYS A 27 12.77 -25.48 -15.74
CA LYS A 27 13.24 -26.79 -16.21
C LYS A 27 14.68 -27.07 -15.77
N SER A 28 15.54 -26.09 -15.96
CA SER A 28 16.99 -26.24 -15.66
C SER A 28 17.65 -24.88 -15.44
N THR A 29 18.77 -24.90 -14.76
CA THR A 29 19.60 -23.73 -14.47
C THR A 29 21.03 -24.04 -14.89
N GLU A 30 21.63 -23.18 -15.71
CA GLU A 30 23.07 -23.21 -16.02
C GLU A 30 23.81 -22.36 -15.00
N GLY A 31 24.54 -22.99 -14.08
CA GLY A 31 25.18 -22.35 -12.93
C GLY A 31 24.44 -22.62 -11.62
N LYS A 32 24.88 -21.97 -10.53
CA LYS A 32 24.32 -22.10 -9.18
C LYS A 32 24.02 -20.71 -8.63
N PRO A 33 22.92 -20.08 -9.03
CA PRO A 33 22.58 -18.76 -8.54
C PRO A 33 22.21 -18.83 -7.06
N VAL A 34 22.60 -17.79 -6.33
CA VAL A 34 22.19 -17.57 -4.93
C VAL A 34 21.14 -16.46 -4.85
N ASP A 35 20.55 -16.29 -3.65
CA ASP A 35 19.54 -15.26 -3.43
C ASP A 35 20.05 -13.88 -3.86
N GLY A 36 19.25 -13.20 -4.69
CA GLY A 36 19.55 -11.86 -5.17
C GLY A 36 20.38 -11.77 -6.45
N ASP A 37 20.90 -12.89 -6.96
CA ASP A 37 21.68 -12.88 -8.20
C ASP A 37 20.82 -12.43 -9.38
N THR A 38 21.44 -11.65 -10.26
CA THR A 38 20.84 -11.30 -11.55
C THR A 38 21.01 -12.47 -12.53
N VAL A 39 19.88 -12.93 -13.09
CA VAL A 39 19.82 -14.07 -14.00
C VAL A 39 19.09 -13.72 -15.28
N SER A 40 19.43 -14.40 -16.39
CA SER A 40 18.68 -14.34 -17.65
C SER A 40 17.74 -15.53 -17.77
N VAL A 41 16.51 -15.29 -18.20
CA VAL A 41 15.48 -16.31 -18.37
C VAL A 41 15.23 -16.58 -19.85
N TYR A 42 15.15 -17.86 -20.20
CA TYR A 42 14.96 -18.34 -21.57
C TYR A 42 13.79 -19.33 -21.65
N SER A 43 13.13 -19.37 -22.80
CA SER A 43 12.16 -20.43 -23.13
C SER A 43 12.84 -21.80 -23.29
N ALA A 44 12.04 -22.86 -23.44
CA ALA A 44 12.53 -24.20 -23.78
C ALA A 44 13.34 -24.22 -25.10
N ASP A 45 12.96 -23.35 -26.05
CA ASP A 45 13.61 -23.20 -27.35
C ASP A 45 14.78 -22.17 -27.32
N LYS A 46 15.29 -21.85 -26.13
CA LYS A 46 16.39 -20.92 -25.88
C LYS A 46 16.18 -19.48 -26.38
N LYS A 47 14.91 -19.04 -26.51
CA LYS A 47 14.60 -17.63 -26.78
C LYS A 47 14.69 -16.85 -25.48
N PHE A 48 15.33 -15.69 -25.50
CA PHE A 48 15.40 -14.77 -24.38
C PHE A 48 14.00 -14.28 -23.97
N LEU A 49 13.72 -14.24 -22.67
CA LEU A 49 12.43 -13.81 -22.09
C LEU A 49 12.55 -12.63 -21.12
N GLY A 50 13.71 -12.46 -20.47
CA GLY A 50 13.93 -11.35 -19.56
C GLY A 50 15.14 -11.56 -18.64
N ILE A 51 15.48 -10.50 -17.93
CA ILE A 51 16.47 -10.44 -16.86
C ILE A 51 15.75 -10.21 -15.55
N GLY A 52 16.15 -10.90 -14.49
CA GLY A 52 15.51 -10.74 -13.17
C GLY A 52 16.40 -11.17 -12.01
N HIS A 53 15.88 -10.95 -10.80
CA HIS A 53 16.53 -11.36 -9.56
C HIS A 53 16.03 -12.74 -9.11
N TYR A 54 16.99 -13.63 -8.84
CA TYR A 54 16.74 -15.00 -8.39
C TYR A 54 16.53 -15.06 -6.87
N GLN A 55 15.67 -15.98 -6.42
CA GLN A 55 15.44 -16.27 -5.01
C GLN A 55 15.29 -17.76 -4.77
N VAL A 56 16.10 -18.34 -3.85
CA VAL A 56 16.24 -19.78 -3.66
C VAL A 56 15.02 -20.44 -3.03
N GLU A 57 14.46 -19.85 -1.97
CA GLU A 57 13.43 -20.49 -1.13
C GLU A 57 12.02 -19.89 -1.29
N ASN A 58 11.70 -19.30 -2.45
CA ASN A 58 10.40 -18.71 -2.67
C ASN A 58 9.67 -19.38 -3.84
N SER A 59 8.34 -19.44 -3.78
CA SER A 59 7.52 -19.89 -4.92
C SER A 59 7.73 -18.99 -6.15
N ILE A 60 7.90 -17.67 -5.96
CA ILE A 60 8.33 -16.74 -7.00
C ILE A 60 9.86 -16.80 -7.09
N ARG A 61 10.35 -17.62 -8.02
CA ARG A 61 11.76 -17.93 -8.14
C ARG A 61 12.58 -16.83 -8.83
N VAL A 62 12.01 -16.14 -9.83
CA VAL A 62 12.65 -15.00 -10.48
C VAL A 62 11.65 -13.85 -10.59
N ARG A 63 12.10 -12.65 -10.24
CA ARG A 63 11.37 -11.40 -10.46
C ARG A 63 12.04 -10.64 -11.60
N ILE A 64 11.33 -10.52 -12.73
CA ILE A 64 11.81 -9.88 -13.95
C ILE A 64 11.90 -8.37 -13.76
N ILE A 65 13.06 -7.78 -13.96
CA ILE A 65 13.33 -6.34 -13.91
C ILE A 65 13.46 -5.72 -15.31
N SER A 66 13.74 -6.58 -16.33
CA SER A 66 13.74 -6.18 -17.75
C SER A 66 13.26 -7.32 -18.61
N PHE A 67 12.39 -7.02 -19.57
CA PHE A 67 11.98 -7.93 -20.65
C PHE A 67 12.83 -7.74 -21.92
N GLU A 68 13.83 -6.86 -21.86
CA GLU A 68 14.77 -6.57 -22.92
C GLU A 68 16.17 -7.01 -22.49
N GLU A 69 17.01 -7.38 -23.46
CA GLU A 69 18.40 -7.73 -23.21
C GLU A 69 19.21 -6.45 -23.08
N VAL A 70 19.46 -6.03 -21.82
CA VAL A 70 20.10 -4.77 -21.46
C VAL A 70 21.15 -4.99 -20.35
N ASP A 71 22.12 -4.11 -20.26
CA ASP A 71 23.05 -4.07 -19.15
C ASP A 71 22.39 -3.47 -17.91
N ILE A 72 22.48 -4.17 -16.80
CA ILE A 72 21.98 -3.69 -15.50
C ILE A 72 23.07 -2.83 -14.84
N ASN A 73 23.17 -1.58 -15.31
CA ASN A 73 24.16 -0.60 -14.88
C ASN A 73 23.46 0.66 -14.26
N GLU A 74 24.24 1.68 -13.90
CA GLU A 74 23.70 2.92 -13.33
C GLU A 74 22.66 3.60 -14.23
N THR A 75 22.83 3.55 -15.54
CA THR A 75 21.88 4.12 -16.51
C THR A 75 20.54 3.38 -16.47
N PHE A 76 20.57 2.05 -16.32
CA PHE A 76 19.35 1.25 -16.16
C PHE A 76 18.56 1.71 -14.94
N TRP A 77 19.20 1.79 -13.77
CA TRP A 77 18.54 2.22 -12.53
C TRP A 77 18.02 3.64 -12.61
N PHE A 78 18.84 4.56 -13.15
CA PHE A 78 18.41 5.94 -13.37
C PHE A 78 17.17 6.01 -14.27
N ASN A 79 17.16 5.32 -15.39
CA ASN A 79 16.02 5.33 -16.32
C ASN A 79 14.74 4.80 -15.67
N LYS A 80 14.84 3.72 -14.88
CA LYS A 80 13.68 3.18 -14.13
C LYS A 80 13.09 4.20 -13.15
N ILE A 81 13.94 4.80 -12.32
CA ILE A 81 13.50 5.81 -11.34
C ILE A 81 12.97 7.06 -12.05
N ASN A 82 13.65 7.53 -13.09
CA ASN A 82 13.23 8.71 -13.84
C ASN A 82 11.88 8.50 -14.56
N THR A 83 11.64 7.30 -15.09
CA THR A 83 10.34 6.95 -15.70
C THR A 83 9.21 7.01 -14.65
N ALA A 84 9.44 6.45 -13.47
CA ALA A 84 8.47 6.51 -12.38
C ALA A 84 8.22 7.96 -11.91
N TYR A 85 9.26 8.78 -11.78
CA TYR A 85 9.15 10.20 -11.47
C TYR A 85 8.35 10.96 -12.54
N THR A 86 8.67 10.74 -13.82
CA THR A 86 7.95 11.35 -14.95
C THR A 86 6.47 10.99 -14.93
N PHE A 87 6.13 9.73 -14.64
CA PHE A 87 4.74 9.32 -14.49
C PHE A 87 4.04 10.11 -13.36
N ARG A 88 4.68 10.29 -12.19
CA ARG A 88 4.12 11.08 -11.08
C ARG A 88 4.01 12.57 -11.43
N THR A 89 4.84 13.06 -12.33
CA THR A 89 4.69 14.42 -12.88
C THR A 89 3.44 14.54 -13.77
N ILE A 90 3.20 13.56 -14.64
CA ILE A 90 2.02 13.51 -15.52
C ILE A 90 0.71 13.50 -14.72
N ILE A 91 0.69 12.84 -13.57
CA ILE A 91 -0.48 12.80 -12.67
C ILE A 91 -0.48 13.91 -11.60
N ASP A 92 0.30 14.97 -11.81
CA ASP A 92 0.35 16.20 -11.00
C ASP A 92 0.69 15.98 -9.51
N LEU A 93 1.71 15.15 -9.21
CA LEU A 93 2.13 14.91 -7.82
C LEU A 93 3.51 15.50 -7.49
N THR A 94 4.42 15.66 -8.44
CA THR A 94 5.81 16.05 -8.16
C THR A 94 5.99 17.55 -7.92
N GLU A 95 5.12 18.39 -8.48
CA GLU A 95 5.16 19.86 -8.37
C GLU A 95 3.87 20.42 -7.76
N ASN A 96 3.07 19.58 -7.11
CA ASN A 96 1.78 19.97 -6.55
C ASN A 96 1.97 20.79 -5.27
N LYS A 97 1.34 21.98 -5.21
CA LYS A 97 1.45 22.89 -4.06
C LYS A 97 0.59 22.45 -2.87
N ASP A 98 -0.43 21.67 -3.12
CA ASP A 98 -1.40 21.23 -2.14
C ASP A 98 -1.11 19.81 -1.62
N THR A 99 -0.20 19.07 -2.31
CA THR A 99 0.20 17.72 -1.95
C THR A 99 1.70 17.52 -2.21
N ASN A 100 2.47 17.20 -1.19
CA ASN A 100 3.90 16.90 -1.26
C ASN A 100 4.22 15.52 -0.64
N VAL A 101 3.25 14.59 -0.72
CA VAL A 101 3.37 13.21 -0.27
C VAL A 101 2.73 12.27 -1.29
N TYR A 102 3.49 11.27 -1.77
CA TYR A 102 3.02 10.33 -2.78
C TYR A 102 3.92 9.08 -2.85
N ARG A 103 3.40 8.00 -3.44
CA ARG A 103 4.18 6.83 -3.83
C ARG A 103 4.96 7.12 -5.10
N LEU A 104 6.28 7.25 -4.98
CA LEU A 104 7.16 7.43 -6.14
C LEU A 104 7.32 6.15 -6.94
N PHE A 105 7.45 4.99 -6.28
CA PHE A 105 7.71 3.72 -6.95
C PHE A 105 6.83 2.60 -6.37
N PHE A 106 6.11 1.92 -7.24
CA PHE A 106 5.16 0.87 -6.87
C PHE A 106 5.49 -0.47 -7.55
N GLY A 107 6.57 -1.06 -7.16
CA GLY A 107 6.98 -2.44 -7.45
C GLY A 107 6.86 -2.85 -8.91
N GLU A 108 6.09 -3.88 -9.13
CA GLU A 108 5.85 -4.52 -10.42
C GLU A 108 5.25 -3.57 -11.46
N ALA A 109 4.39 -2.67 -11.03
CA ALA A 109 3.73 -1.73 -11.94
C ALA A 109 4.68 -0.67 -12.51
N ASP A 110 5.73 -0.29 -11.77
CA ASP A 110 6.79 0.60 -12.24
C ASP A 110 8.01 -0.18 -12.78
N GLY A 111 7.90 -1.52 -12.88
CA GLY A 111 8.86 -2.39 -13.56
C GLY A 111 10.11 -2.76 -12.76
N LEU A 112 10.10 -2.62 -11.42
CA LEU A 112 11.09 -3.17 -10.49
C LEU A 112 10.37 -3.93 -9.37
N PRO A 113 10.05 -5.22 -9.58
CA PRO A 113 9.33 -6.04 -8.63
C PRO A 113 9.93 -6.02 -7.22
N GLY A 114 9.09 -5.67 -6.25
CA GLY A 114 9.51 -5.63 -4.86
C GLY A 114 10.24 -4.35 -4.44
N LEU A 115 10.21 -3.26 -5.23
CA LEU A 115 10.68 -1.95 -4.81
C LEU A 115 9.49 -1.04 -4.49
N ILE A 116 9.46 -0.48 -3.29
CA ILE A 116 8.50 0.52 -2.85
C ILE A 116 9.26 1.76 -2.41
N ILE A 117 8.86 2.93 -2.90
CA ILE A 117 9.44 4.21 -2.47
C ILE A 117 8.33 5.22 -2.26
N ASP A 118 8.24 5.78 -1.06
CA ASP A 118 7.35 6.87 -0.74
C ASP A 118 8.13 8.18 -0.54
N PHE A 119 7.58 9.25 -1.09
CA PHE A 119 8.12 10.61 -1.00
C PHE A 119 7.34 11.42 0.03
N TYR A 120 8.06 12.09 0.94
CA TYR A 120 7.56 12.91 2.03
C TYR A 120 8.29 14.26 2.05
N ASP A 121 7.91 15.23 1.22
CA ASP A 121 8.51 16.58 1.17
C ASP A 121 10.05 16.60 1.13
N GLY A 122 10.63 15.90 0.17
CA GLY A 122 12.09 15.77 0.01
C GLY A 122 12.72 14.61 0.77
N HIS A 123 11.95 13.86 1.56
CA HIS A 123 12.41 12.67 2.26
C HIS A 123 11.86 11.43 1.55
N LEU A 124 12.73 10.47 1.23
CA LEU A 124 12.38 9.22 0.56
C LEU A 124 12.56 8.04 1.50
N VAL A 125 11.49 7.27 1.68
CA VAL A 125 11.52 6.00 2.41
C VAL A 125 11.50 4.86 1.41
N VAL A 126 12.54 4.04 1.42
CA VAL A 126 12.74 2.91 0.50
C VAL A 126 12.46 1.62 1.23
N GLN A 127 11.64 0.75 0.64
CA GLN A 127 11.44 -0.63 1.10
C GLN A 127 11.72 -1.61 -0.04
N CYS A 128 12.64 -2.53 0.18
CA CYS A 128 12.91 -3.65 -0.70
C CYS A 128 12.21 -4.92 -0.17
N HIS A 129 11.36 -5.53 -0.99
CA HIS A 129 10.64 -6.77 -0.68
C HIS A 129 11.30 -8.02 -1.28
N SER A 130 12.49 -7.87 -1.87
CA SER A 130 13.32 -8.97 -2.35
C SER A 130 14.78 -8.66 -2.13
N ILE A 131 15.58 -9.69 -1.85
CA ILE A 131 17.01 -9.52 -1.58
C ILE A 131 17.77 -9.00 -2.80
N GLY A 132 17.36 -9.37 -4.01
CA GLY A 132 17.96 -8.85 -5.24
C GLY A 132 17.75 -7.36 -5.41
N MET A 133 16.59 -6.85 -4.98
CA MET A 133 16.35 -5.41 -4.98
C MET A 133 17.20 -4.71 -3.92
N HIS A 134 17.28 -5.27 -2.71
CA HIS A 134 18.09 -4.71 -1.62
C HIS A 134 19.59 -4.70 -1.94
N ARG A 135 20.12 -5.72 -2.63
CA ARG A 135 21.53 -5.72 -3.08
C ARG A 135 21.86 -4.58 -4.03
N ASN A 136 20.85 -3.99 -4.67
CA ASN A 136 21.01 -2.85 -5.59
C ASN A 136 20.60 -1.51 -4.97
N ILE A 137 20.41 -1.46 -3.65
CA ILE A 137 19.88 -0.26 -2.96
C ILE A 137 20.78 0.97 -3.15
N GLU A 138 22.11 0.80 -3.22
CA GLU A 138 23.04 1.90 -3.48
C GLU A 138 22.86 2.49 -4.89
N HIS A 139 22.65 1.66 -5.91
CA HIS A 139 22.34 2.13 -7.27
C HIS A 139 21.01 2.85 -7.31
N ILE A 140 20.01 2.36 -6.57
CA ILE A 140 18.70 3.01 -6.43
C ILE A 140 18.87 4.37 -5.74
N ALA A 141 19.61 4.45 -4.64
CA ALA A 141 19.88 5.69 -3.93
C ALA A 141 20.62 6.72 -4.81
N HIS A 142 21.58 6.26 -5.60
CA HIS A 142 22.28 7.12 -6.57
C HIS A 142 21.32 7.66 -7.64
N ALA A 143 20.47 6.81 -8.19
CA ALA A 143 19.46 7.21 -9.15
C ALA A 143 18.47 8.24 -8.55
N LEU A 144 18.03 8.05 -7.31
CA LEU A 144 17.16 8.99 -6.59
C LEU A 144 17.83 10.35 -6.39
N LYS A 145 19.12 10.37 -5.99
CA LYS A 145 19.91 11.62 -5.88
C LYS A 145 19.96 12.36 -7.21
N LYS A 146 20.12 11.64 -8.31
CA LYS A 146 20.22 12.21 -9.66
C LYS A 146 18.89 12.79 -10.15
N VAL A 147 17.76 12.12 -9.84
CA VAL A 147 16.41 12.54 -10.24
C VAL A 147 15.93 13.75 -9.44
N TYR A 148 16.12 13.75 -8.12
CA TYR A 148 15.60 14.81 -7.25
C TYR A 148 16.58 16.00 -7.08
N GLY A 149 17.88 15.77 -7.26
CA GLY A 149 18.90 16.82 -7.10
C GLY A 149 18.80 17.51 -5.73
N ASN A 150 18.77 18.83 -5.73
CA ASN A 150 18.71 19.66 -4.51
C ASN A 150 17.37 19.58 -3.75
N LYS A 151 16.34 18.97 -4.32
CA LYS A 151 15.06 18.75 -3.63
C LYS A 151 15.13 17.59 -2.63
N LEU A 152 16.16 16.74 -2.73
CA LEU A 152 16.32 15.57 -1.88
C LEU A 152 16.99 15.93 -0.55
N LYS A 153 16.32 15.63 0.54
CA LYS A 153 16.79 15.87 1.92
C LYS A 153 17.30 14.58 2.57
N THR A 154 16.55 13.49 2.41
CA THR A 154 16.83 12.20 3.11
C THR A 154 16.50 11.01 2.21
N ILE A 155 17.30 9.95 2.32
CA ILE A 155 16.94 8.60 1.88
C ILE A 155 17.06 7.69 3.10
N TYR A 156 15.98 7.02 3.47
CA TYR A 156 15.92 6.07 4.59
C TYR A 156 15.57 4.67 4.06
N ASP A 157 16.47 3.71 4.28
CA ASP A 157 16.19 2.28 4.03
C ASP A 157 15.40 1.69 5.17
N LYS A 158 14.18 1.23 4.89
CA LYS A 158 13.29 0.55 5.82
C LYS A 158 12.94 -0.86 5.34
N SER A 159 13.93 -1.61 4.89
CA SER A 159 13.75 -2.91 4.23
C SER A 159 13.79 -4.11 5.17
N LYS A 160 14.34 -3.97 6.40
CA LYS A 160 14.54 -5.11 7.32
C LYS A 160 13.28 -5.93 7.54
N GLU A 161 12.14 -5.29 7.77
CA GLU A 161 10.88 -5.95 8.08
C GLU A 161 10.17 -6.55 6.85
N THR A 162 10.62 -6.20 5.66
CA THR A 162 10.01 -6.63 4.38
C THR A 162 10.79 -7.74 3.68
N LEU A 163 12.00 -8.03 4.14
CA LEU A 163 12.86 -9.08 3.62
C LEU A 163 12.69 -10.40 4.41
N PRO A 164 13.03 -11.55 3.81
CA PRO A 164 13.01 -12.84 4.51
C PRO A 164 13.90 -12.85 5.75
N LYS A 165 13.38 -13.30 6.89
CA LYS A 165 14.07 -13.24 8.20
C LYS A 165 15.47 -13.85 8.18
N HIS A 166 15.68 -14.99 7.51
CA HIS A 166 16.97 -15.66 7.43
C HIS A 166 18.04 -14.85 6.67
N LEU A 167 17.66 -13.81 5.93
CA LEU A 167 18.56 -12.90 5.21
C LEU A 167 18.76 -11.55 5.93
N THR A 168 18.11 -11.34 7.06
CA THR A 168 18.07 -10.04 7.75
C THR A 168 18.72 -10.01 9.13
N GLU A 169 19.40 -11.08 9.55
CA GLU A 169 20.03 -11.16 10.88
C GLU A 169 20.99 -9.99 11.16
N ASN A 170 21.76 -9.59 10.14
CA ASN A 170 22.73 -8.48 10.23
C ASN A 170 22.24 -7.21 9.50
N LEU A 171 20.98 -7.17 9.09
CA LEU A 171 20.43 -6.01 8.39
C LEU A 171 19.79 -5.05 9.40
N HIS A 172 20.03 -3.75 9.19
CA HIS A 172 19.44 -2.69 9.98
C HIS A 172 18.81 -1.67 9.04
N ASN A 173 17.66 -1.13 9.43
CA ASN A 173 17.14 0.07 8.80
C ASN A 173 18.09 1.24 9.06
N GLY A 174 18.18 2.18 8.13
CA GLY A 174 19.12 3.30 8.33
C GLY A 174 19.09 4.36 7.24
N PHE A 175 19.78 5.45 7.54
CA PHE A 175 19.91 6.57 6.61
C PHE A 175 21.00 6.28 5.57
N MET A 176 20.65 6.43 4.30
CA MET A 176 21.58 6.42 3.17
C MET A 176 21.95 7.87 2.76
N LEU A 177 21.14 8.83 3.18
CA LEU A 177 21.35 10.28 3.03
C LEU A 177 20.53 10.99 4.12
N GLY A 178 21.13 12.04 4.73
CA GLY A 178 20.47 12.82 5.78
C GLY A 178 20.36 12.04 7.12
N ASP A 179 19.62 12.60 8.08
CA ASP A 179 19.54 12.12 9.46
C ASP A 179 18.17 12.36 10.13
N THR A 180 17.18 12.85 9.35
CA THR A 180 15.86 13.18 9.89
C THR A 180 14.88 12.04 9.68
N GLY A 181 14.33 11.49 10.78
CA GLY A 181 13.40 10.35 10.79
C GLY A 181 11.91 10.71 10.74
N ASN A 182 11.58 12.02 10.68
CA ASN A 182 10.20 12.50 10.64
C ASN A 182 10.08 13.84 9.93
N THR A 183 8.86 14.18 9.51
CA THR A 183 8.55 15.48 8.91
C THR A 183 7.06 15.80 9.01
N VAL A 184 6.68 17.02 8.63
CA VAL A 184 5.29 17.39 8.37
C VAL A 184 5.10 17.52 6.86
N VAL A 185 4.15 16.77 6.32
CA VAL A 185 3.78 16.81 4.91
C VAL A 185 2.41 17.41 4.70
N LYS A 186 2.11 17.72 3.44
CA LYS A 186 0.83 18.23 3.00
C LYS A 186 0.18 17.23 2.03
N GLU A 187 -1.06 16.86 2.30
CA GLU A 187 -1.90 16.07 1.39
C GLU A 187 -3.23 16.79 1.20
N ASN A 188 -3.55 17.24 -0.02
CA ASN A 188 -4.74 18.02 -0.34
C ASN A 188 -4.96 19.21 0.65
N LYS A 189 -3.90 19.95 0.94
CA LYS A 189 -3.82 21.09 1.90
C LYS A 189 -3.84 20.70 3.39
N HIS A 190 -4.15 19.46 3.75
CA HIS A 190 -4.10 19.00 5.14
C HIS A 190 -2.68 18.63 5.55
N LEU A 191 -2.32 18.95 6.78
CA LEU A 191 -0.99 18.68 7.34
C LEU A 191 -0.97 17.35 8.09
N PHE A 192 0.09 16.56 7.87
CA PHE A 192 0.29 15.29 8.55
C PHE A 192 1.72 15.19 9.06
N TYR A 193 1.86 14.88 10.34
CA TYR A 193 3.14 14.47 10.91
C TYR A 193 3.41 13.01 10.54
N ILE A 194 4.57 12.77 9.96
CA ILE A 194 5.03 11.44 9.54
C ILE A 194 6.29 11.09 10.31
N ASP A 195 6.30 9.92 10.92
CA ASP A 195 7.46 9.28 11.53
C ASP A 195 7.72 7.96 10.81
N TRP A 196 8.70 7.94 9.92
CA TRP A 196 9.01 6.73 9.15
C TRP A 196 9.90 5.75 9.88
N GLU A 197 10.61 6.14 10.93
CA GLU A 197 11.41 5.22 11.73
C GLU A 197 10.51 4.30 12.58
N LYS A 198 9.55 4.88 13.30
CA LYS A 198 8.67 4.16 14.23
C LYS A 198 7.32 3.80 13.65
N GLY A 199 6.88 4.51 12.61
CA GLY A 199 5.58 4.29 11.97
C GLY A 199 5.48 2.95 11.25
N GLN A 200 4.26 2.49 11.01
CA GLN A 200 4.01 1.28 10.23
C GLN A 200 4.38 1.49 8.76
N LYS A 201 4.85 0.44 8.08
CA LYS A 201 5.29 0.48 6.68
C LYS A 201 6.28 1.63 6.47
N THR A 202 5.97 2.57 5.58
CA THR A 202 6.77 3.76 5.29
C THR A 202 6.45 4.96 6.19
N GLY A 203 5.43 4.85 7.08
CA GLY A 203 5.03 5.90 8.02
C GLY A 203 3.63 6.46 7.81
N PHE A 204 3.10 6.43 6.57
CA PHE A 204 1.76 6.92 6.22
C PHE A 204 1.12 6.06 5.13
N PHE A 205 -0.21 5.99 5.10
CA PHE A 205 -0.97 5.23 4.10
C PHE A 205 -1.40 6.15 2.96
N VAL A 206 -0.47 6.42 2.04
CA VAL A 206 -0.69 7.30 0.87
C VAL A 206 -1.72 6.71 -0.12
N ASP A 207 -1.98 5.42 -0.04
CA ASP A 207 -2.91 4.67 -0.88
C ASP A 207 -4.40 4.99 -0.61
N GLN A 208 -4.71 5.70 0.48
CA GLN A 208 -6.07 6.10 0.84
C GLN A 208 -6.39 7.58 0.51
N ARG A 209 -5.51 8.32 -0.17
CA ARG A 209 -5.68 9.77 -0.44
C ARG A 209 -7.02 10.11 -1.09
N GLU A 210 -7.38 9.43 -2.18
CA GLU A 210 -8.62 9.68 -2.91
C GLU A 210 -9.86 9.29 -2.10
N ASN A 211 -9.75 8.21 -1.33
CA ASN A 211 -10.83 7.74 -0.47
C ASN A 211 -11.07 8.70 0.71
N ARG A 212 -10.00 9.33 1.25
CA ARG A 212 -10.11 10.40 2.25
C ARG A 212 -10.81 11.64 1.68
N ALA A 213 -10.45 12.03 0.45
CA ALA A 213 -11.09 13.15 -0.23
C ALA A 213 -12.59 12.89 -0.48
N LEU A 214 -12.95 11.67 -0.87
CA LEU A 214 -14.35 11.28 -1.03
C LEU A 214 -15.11 11.28 0.30
N LEU A 215 -14.51 10.83 1.40
CA LEU A 215 -15.11 10.93 2.73
C LEU A 215 -15.40 12.40 3.09
N ALA A 216 -14.46 13.30 2.86
CA ALA A 216 -14.62 14.74 3.12
C ALA A 216 -15.85 15.31 2.41
N HIS A 217 -16.09 14.90 1.14
CA HIS A 217 -17.26 15.33 0.36
C HIS A 217 -18.61 15.05 1.07
N TYR A 218 -18.71 13.94 1.82
CA TYR A 218 -19.93 13.54 2.52
C TYR A 218 -20.01 14.00 3.98
N SER A 219 -18.93 14.58 4.55
CA SER A 219 -18.77 14.74 6.00
C SER A 219 -19.43 15.98 6.60
N LYS A 220 -19.79 16.99 5.79
CA LYS A 220 -20.33 18.26 6.30
C LYS A 220 -21.57 18.07 7.18
N ASN A 221 -21.54 18.60 8.41
CA ASN A 221 -22.59 18.49 9.44
C ASN A 221 -22.91 17.06 9.89
N LYS A 222 -22.02 16.09 9.64
CA LYS A 222 -22.20 14.68 9.99
C LYS A 222 -21.40 14.31 11.24
N THR A 223 -21.91 13.34 12.00
CA THR A 223 -21.14 12.66 13.05
C THR A 223 -20.45 11.45 12.41
N VAL A 224 -19.11 11.44 12.45
CA VAL A 224 -18.27 10.46 11.74
C VAL A 224 -17.53 9.59 12.75
N LEU A 225 -17.51 8.27 12.52
CA LEU A 225 -16.65 7.32 13.21
C LEU A 225 -15.58 6.81 12.25
N ASN A 226 -14.31 6.96 12.62
CA ASN A 226 -13.17 6.40 11.92
C ASN A 226 -12.54 5.30 12.78
N THR A 227 -12.75 4.04 12.41
CA THR A 227 -12.18 2.87 13.10
C THR A 227 -10.88 2.42 12.44
N PHE A 228 -9.97 1.81 13.24
CA PHE A 228 -8.62 1.46 12.79
C PHE A 228 -7.93 2.68 12.19
N CYS A 229 -8.08 3.82 12.90
CA CYS A 229 -7.78 5.13 12.32
C CYS A 229 -6.28 5.39 12.09
N TYR A 230 -5.40 4.55 12.65
CA TYR A 230 -3.94 4.72 12.63
C TYR A 230 -3.58 6.16 13.04
N THR A 231 -2.99 6.97 12.16
CA THR A 231 -2.60 8.36 12.44
C THR A 231 -3.69 9.39 12.08
N GLY A 232 -4.94 8.97 11.97
CA GLY A 232 -6.10 9.84 11.84
C GLY A 232 -6.33 10.45 10.45
N GLY A 233 -5.79 9.85 9.38
CA GLY A 233 -5.89 10.39 8.04
C GLY A 233 -7.32 10.73 7.61
N PHE A 234 -8.25 9.79 7.72
CA PHE A 234 -9.68 10.02 7.42
C PHE A 234 -10.31 11.05 8.37
N SER A 235 -9.90 11.07 9.64
CA SER A 235 -10.45 11.98 10.64
C SER A 235 -10.12 13.44 10.35
N VAL A 236 -8.87 13.74 9.97
CA VAL A 236 -8.45 15.09 9.58
C VAL A 236 -9.30 15.60 8.42
N TYR A 237 -9.51 14.78 7.39
CA TYR A 237 -10.32 15.16 6.22
C TYR A 237 -11.79 15.40 6.59
N ALA A 238 -12.39 14.54 7.41
CA ALA A 238 -13.77 14.70 7.85
C ALA A 238 -13.96 15.97 8.72
N CYS A 239 -13.05 16.19 9.68
CA CYS A 239 -13.07 17.38 10.53
C CYS A 239 -12.94 18.67 9.71
N ALA A 240 -11.96 18.73 8.81
CA ALA A 240 -11.70 19.90 7.98
C ALA A 240 -12.84 20.20 6.99
N ALA A 241 -13.58 19.19 6.56
CA ALA A 241 -14.78 19.33 5.72
C ALA A 241 -16.01 19.84 6.49
N GLY A 242 -15.90 20.10 7.79
CA GLY A 242 -16.97 20.62 8.62
C GLY A 242 -17.91 19.54 9.16
N ALA A 243 -17.39 18.35 9.46
CA ALA A 243 -18.13 17.37 10.24
C ALA A 243 -18.59 17.99 11.58
N LYS A 244 -19.76 17.57 12.06
CA LYS A 244 -20.27 18.02 13.38
C LYS A 244 -19.37 17.52 14.51
N GLU A 245 -18.99 16.26 14.44
CA GLU A 245 -18.08 15.61 15.38
C GLU A 245 -17.44 14.39 14.70
N VAL A 246 -16.15 14.14 14.96
CA VAL A 246 -15.42 12.98 14.45
C VAL A 246 -14.82 12.21 15.62
N HIS A 247 -15.07 10.92 15.66
CA HIS A 247 -14.48 9.99 16.61
C HIS A 247 -13.46 9.10 15.91
N SER A 248 -12.24 9.05 16.45
CA SER A 248 -11.17 8.14 16.00
C SER A 248 -10.99 7.01 17.00
N VAL A 249 -10.90 5.78 16.50
CA VAL A 249 -10.67 4.59 17.33
C VAL A 249 -9.51 3.79 16.77
N ASP A 250 -8.52 3.51 17.59
CA ASP A 250 -7.43 2.57 17.31
C ASP A 250 -6.90 1.97 18.62
N VAL A 251 -6.41 0.74 18.56
CA VAL A 251 -5.83 0.06 19.72
C VAL A 251 -4.40 0.54 20.02
N SER A 252 -3.73 1.15 19.05
CA SER A 252 -2.36 1.63 19.15
C SER A 252 -2.27 3.00 19.81
N LYS A 253 -1.82 3.06 21.06
CA LYS A 253 -1.59 4.33 21.76
C LYS A 253 -0.65 5.28 20.98
N PRO A 254 0.51 4.84 20.45
CA PRO A 254 1.35 5.72 19.64
C PRO A 254 0.66 6.28 18.38
N ALA A 255 -0.20 5.50 17.74
CA ALA A 255 -0.97 5.97 16.59
C ALA A 255 -1.98 7.04 17.00
N MET A 256 -2.65 6.87 18.15
CA MET A 256 -3.59 7.86 18.69
C MET A 256 -2.89 9.17 19.08
N GLU A 257 -1.69 9.12 19.66
CA GLU A 257 -0.88 10.31 19.94
C GLU A 257 -0.54 11.10 18.66
N ILE A 258 -0.24 10.38 17.56
CA ILE A 258 -0.01 11.03 16.25
C ILE A 258 -1.34 11.55 15.67
N THR A 259 -2.46 10.86 15.88
CA THR A 259 -3.79 11.34 15.47
C THR A 259 -4.08 12.70 16.12
N ASP A 260 -3.91 12.81 17.43
CA ASP A 260 -4.14 14.06 18.16
C ASP A 260 -3.22 15.18 17.68
N LYS A 261 -1.94 14.87 17.43
CA LYS A 261 -0.98 15.80 16.84
C LYS A 261 -1.42 16.27 15.44
N ASN A 262 -1.96 15.39 14.60
CA ASN A 262 -2.46 15.74 13.27
C ASN A 262 -3.72 16.61 13.33
N ILE A 263 -4.60 16.38 14.27
CA ILE A 263 -5.77 17.22 14.54
C ILE A 263 -5.32 18.63 14.97
N GLU A 264 -4.36 18.72 15.90
CA GLU A 264 -3.79 19.99 16.37
C GLU A 264 -3.09 20.78 15.25
N LEU A 265 -2.26 20.11 14.44
CA LEU A 265 -1.56 20.71 13.29
C LEU A 265 -2.53 21.41 12.31
N ASN A 266 -3.73 20.84 12.14
CA ASN A 266 -4.78 21.39 11.27
C ASN A 266 -5.74 22.33 12.02
N LYS A 267 -5.51 22.62 13.31
CA LYS A 267 -6.34 23.51 14.17
C LYS A 267 -7.81 23.07 14.22
N LEU A 268 -8.06 21.76 14.25
CA LEU A 268 -9.40 21.18 14.28
C LEU A 268 -9.86 20.99 15.73
N THR A 269 -11.13 21.27 16.02
CA THR A 269 -11.69 21.26 17.39
C THR A 269 -12.89 20.29 17.57
N ASN A 270 -13.34 19.68 16.48
CA ASN A 270 -14.52 18.82 16.42
C ASN A 270 -14.15 17.32 16.41
N HIS A 271 -13.13 16.94 17.20
CA HIS A 271 -12.57 15.59 17.23
C HIS A 271 -12.49 15.02 18.65
N LYS A 272 -12.64 13.69 18.75
CA LYS A 272 -12.37 12.90 19.97
C LYS A 272 -11.61 11.62 19.62
N SER A 273 -10.59 11.30 20.42
CA SER A 273 -9.75 10.11 20.31
C SER A 273 -10.14 9.04 21.32
N PHE A 274 -10.16 7.78 20.91
CA PHE A 274 -10.44 6.62 21.75
C PHE A 274 -9.39 5.53 21.49
N CYS A 275 -8.50 5.27 22.47
CA CYS A 275 -7.56 4.17 22.42
C CYS A 275 -8.26 2.90 22.92
N ALA A 276 -8.87 2.14 21.99
CA ALA A 276 -9.71 0.98 22.32
C ALA A 276 -9.70 -0.04 21.16
N ASP A 277 -10.06 -1.29 21.47
CA ASP A 277 -10.41 -2.27 20.45
C ASP A 277 -11.67 -1.83 19.71
N THR A 278 -11.65 -1.94 18.37
CA THR A 278 -12.77 -1.51 17.53
C THR A 278 -14.02 -2.36 17.75
N PHE A 279 -13.89 -3.68 17.92
CA PHE A 279 -15.06 -4.54 18.12
C PHE A 279 -15.75 -4.22 19.45
N ASP A 280 -14.98 -4.05 20.53
CA ASP A 280 -15.51 -3.66 21.85
C ASP A 280 -16.15 -2.27 21.79
N PHE A 281 -15.51 -1.34 21.06
CA PHE A 281 -16.03 0.03 20.92
C PHE A 281 -17.38 0.07 20.17
N LEU A 282 -17.62 -0.87 19.24
CA LEU A 282 -18.85 -0.93 18.46
C LEU A 282 -20.01 -1.63 19.20
N GLU A 283 -19.75 -2.49 20.21
CA GLU A 283 -20.78 -3.36 20.83
C GLU A 283 -21.92 -2.57 21.50
N ASP A 284 -21.62 -1.47 22.18
CA ASP A 284 -22.58 -0.75 23.05
C ASP A 284 -23.27 0.45 22.40
N LYS A 285 -23.17 0.65 21.06
CA LYS A 285 -23.65 1.85 20.40
C LYS A 285 -24.71 1.55 19.36
N LYS A 286 -25.75 2.43 19.28
CA LYS A 286 -26.77 2.37 18.23
C LYS A 286 -27.14 3.79 17.76
N ASP A 287 -27.36 3.94 16.47
CA ASP A 287 -27.89 5.15 15.81
C ASP A 287 -27.16 6.47 16.20
N VAL A 288 -25.84 6.38 16.41
CA VAL A 288 -25.03 7.53 16.82
C VAL A 288 -24.37 8.22 15.63
N TYR A 289 -23.91 7.45 14.64
CA TYR A 289 -23.08 7.95 13.56
C TYR A 289 -23.86 8.07 12.25
N ASP A 290 -23.59 9.16 11.53
CA ASP A 290 -24.07 9.37 10.16
C ASP A 290 -23.13 8.72 9.14
N ILE A 291 -21.83 8.63 9.47
CA ILE A 291 -20.81 8.00 8.62
C ILE A 291 -19.92 7.12 9.49
N ILE A 292 -19.60 5.92 8.99
CA ILE A 292 -18.63 5.01 9.61
C ILE A 292 -17.56 4.62 8.58
N VAL A 293 -16.29 4.71 8.96
CA VAL A 293 -15.15 4.21 8.18
C VAL A 293 -14.62 2.93 8.84
N LEU A 294 -14.52 1.87 8.05
CA LEU A 294 -13.98 0.56 8.43
C LEU A 294 -12.76 0.27 7.56
N ASP A 295 -11.55 0.57 8.06
CA ASP A 295 -10.29 0.31 7.36
C ASP A 295 -9.38 -0.63 8.17
N PRO A 296 -9.82 -1.87 8.41
CA PRO A 296 -9.09 -2.80 9.27
C PRO A 296 -7.78 -3.26 8.62
N PRO A 297 -6.79 -3.67 9.43
CA PRO A 297 -5.63 -4.41 8.93
C PRO A 297 -6.06 -5.68 8.22
N ALA A 298 -5.22 -6.23 7.35
CA ALA A 298 -5.52 -7.46 6.63
C ALA A 298 -5.79 -8.62 7.59
N PHE A 299 -7.03 -9.10 7.68
CA PHE A 299 -7.40 -10.25 8.50
C PHE A 299 -6.82 -11.58 8.00
N ALA A 300 -6.34 -11.64 6.75
CA ALA A 300 -5.59 -12.78 6.22
C ALA A 300 -4.32 -12.31 5.52
N LYS A 301 -3.19 -12.92 5.89
CA LYS A 301 -1.89 -12.71 5.25
C LYS A 301 -1.49 -13.87 4.34
N SER A 302 -2.17 -15.01 4.41
CA SER A 302 -1.95 -16.22 3.59
C SER A 302 -3.28 -16.82 3.11
N ARG A 303 -3.20 -17.66 2.07
CA ARG A 303 -4.38 -18.32 1.50
C ARG A 303 -5.07 -19.26 2.47
N ASP A 304 -4.34 -19.88 3.38
CA ASP A 304 -4.85 -20.89 4.33
C ASP A 304 -5.80 -20.29 5.37
N VAL A 305 -5.72 -18.99 5.61
CA VAL A 305 -6.57 -18.25 6.57
C VAL A 305 -7.66 -17.39 5.91
N LYS A 306 -7.97 -17.59 4.62
CA LYS A 306 -9.04 -16.86 3.92
C LYS A 306 -10.40 -16.93 4.64
N HIS A 307 -10.74 -18.09 5.21
CA HIS A 307 -11.99 -18.27 5.94
C HIS A 307 -12.09 -17.39 7.19
N ASN A 308 -10.97 -17.18 7.90
CA ASN A 308 -10.92 -16.30 9.06
C ASN A 308 -11.09 -14.82 8.63
N ALA A 309 -10.52 -14.45 7.49
CA ALA A 309 -10.72 -13.11 6.94
C ALA A 309 -12.19 -12.86 6.58
N PHE A 310 -12.86 -13.81 5.93
CA PHE A 310 -14.28 -13.72 5.64
C PHE A 310 -15.10 -13.47 6.91
N LYS A 311 -14.89 -14.26 7.97
CA LYS A 311 -15.59 -14.10 9.26
C LYS A 311 -15.32 -12.73 9.87
N GLY A 312 -14.05 -12.27 9.88
CA GLY A 312 -13.68 -10.99 10.44
C GLY A 312 -14.32 -9.80 9.72
N TYR A 313 -14.21 -9.75 8.38
CA TYR A 313 -14.85 -8.69 7.57
C TYR A 313 -16.37 -8.74 7.67
N LYS A 314 -17.00 -9.94 7.65
CA LYS A 314 -18.45 -10.10 7.81
C LYS A 314 -18.91 -9.51 9.14
N ARG A 315 -18.32 -9.97 10.26
CA ARG A 315 -18.67 -9.49 11.62
C ARG A 315 -18.54 -7.98 11.75
N LEU A 316 -17.41 -7.41 11.28
CA LEU A 316 -17.15 -5.99 11.37
C LEU A 316 -18.19 -5.16 10.60
N ASN A 317 -18.49 -5.55 9.37
CA ASN A 317 -19.52 -4.87 8.56
C ASN A 317 -20.91 -5.04 9.15
N GLU A 318 -21.27 -6.19 9.67
CA GLU A 318 -22.55 -6.45 10.33
C GLU A 318 -22.74 -5.54 11.56
N MET A 319 -21.73 -5.41 12.41
CA MET A 319 -21.77 -4.51 13.57
C MET A 319 -21.97 -3.05 13.13
N ALA A 320 -21.24 -2.58 12.15
CA ALA A 320 -21.38 -1.21 11.63
C ALA A 320 -22.77 -0.98 11.00
N LEU A 321 -23.33 -1.96 10.27
CA LEU A 321 -24.67 -1.88 9.69
C LEU A 321 -25.79 -1.80 10.75
N ARG A 322 -25.61 -2.45 11.90
CA ARG A 322 -26.57 -2.35 13.02
C ARG A 322 -26.47 -1.05 13.78
N LEU A 323 -25.29 -0.43 13.75
CA LEU A 323 -24.96 0.75 14.56
C LEU A 323 -25.24 2.07 13.83
N ILE A 324 -25.15 2.08 12.50
CA ILE A 324 -25.30 3.30 11.71
C ILE A 324 -26.75 3.79 11.67
N LYS A 325 -26.94 5.11 11.69
CA LYS A 325 -28.27 5.73 11.49
C LYS A 325 -28.86 5.35 10.14
N SER A 326 -30.19 5.40 10.04
CA SER A 326 -30.86 5.38 8.75
C SER A 326 -30.42 6.60 7.90
N ASN A 327 -30.25 6.39 6.60
CA ASN A 327 -29.67 7.33 5.66
C ASN A 327 -28.19 7.64 5.93
N GLY A 328 -27.48 6.74 6.62
CA GLY A 328 -26.05 6.83 6.88
C GLY A 328 -25.19 6.20 5.80
N LEU A 329 -23.88 6.47 5.87
CA LEU A 329 -22.88 5.95 4.92
C LEU A 329 -21.84 5.08 5.64
N ILE A 330 -21.49 3.94 5.06
CA ILE A 330 -20.37 3.12 5.52
C ILE A 330 -19.31 3.09 4.41
N PHE A 331 -18.10 3.53 4.75
CA PHE A 331 -16.90 3.33 3.95
C PHE A 331 -16.20 2.08 4.47
N THR A 332 -16.18 1.00 3.72
CA THR A 332 -15.59 -0.26 4.16
C THR A 332 -14.50 -0.72 3.19
N PHE A 333 -13.34 -1.14 3.76
CA PHE A 333 -12.14 -1.47 2.99
C PHE A 333 -11.59 -2.85 3.32
N SER A 334 -10.81 -3.37 2.37
CA SER A 334 -9.89 -4.48 2.56
C SER A 334 -8.59 -4.23 1.79
N CYS A 335 -7.46 -4.25 2.50
CA CYS A 335 -6.11 -4.15 1.93
C CYS A 335 -5.43 -5.53 1.76
N SER A 336 -6.16 -6.63 1.87
CA SER A 336 -5.61 -7.98 1.79
C SER A 336 -5.43 -8.44 0.34
N GLY A 337 -4.21 -8.75 -0.08
CA GLY A 337 -3.92 -9.32 -1.41
C GLY A 337 -4.48 -10.74 -1.63
N VAL A 338 -4.88 -11.45 -0.56
CA VAL A 338 -5.49 -12.79 -0.67
C VAL A 338 -7.02 -12.78 -0.71
N VAL A 339 -7.63 -11.64 -0.40
CA VAL A 339 -9.07 -11.40 -0.53
C VAL A 339 -9.29 -10.60 -1.80
N ASP A 340 -9.78 -11.24 -2.85
CA ASP A 340 -10.12 -10.58 -4.11
C ASP A 340 -11.42 -9.74 -3.99
N LYS A 341 -11.71 -8.93 -5.02
CA LYS A 341 -12.92 -8.08 -5.05
C LYS A 341 -14.20 -8.86 -4.87
N ALA A 342 -14.35 -9.98 -5.57
CA ALA A 342 -15.57 -10.76 -5.54
C ALA A 342 -15.80 -11.34 -4.13
N LEU A 343 -14.75 -11.86 -3.50
CA LEU A 343 -14.84 -12.38 -2.13
C LEU A 343 -15.19 -11.26 -1.14
N PHE A 344 -14.54 -10.09 -1.25
CA PHE A 344 -14.83 -8.96 -0.37
C PHE A 344 -16.28 -8.48 -0.52
N TYR A 345 -16.75 -8.29 -1.76
CA TYR A 345 -18.11 -7.81 -2.02
C TYR A 345 -19.16 -8.81 -1.56
N ASN A 346 -18.93 -10.12 -1.79
CA ASN A 346 -19.82 -11.18 -1.28
C ASN A 346 -19.82 -11.23 0.25
N THR A 347 -18.68 -10.94 0.90
CA THR A 347 -18.59 -10.85 2.36
C THR A 347 -19.43 -9.70 2.92
N VAL A 348 -19.36 -8.54 2.28
CA VAL A 348 -20.18 -7.38 2.65
C VAL A 348 -21.67 -7.67 2.39
N ALA A 349 -22.02 -8.31 1.26
CA ALA A 349 -23.40 -8.70 0.97
C ALA A 349 -23.96 -9.68 2.01
N ALA A 350 -23.15 -10.62 2.49
CA ALA A 350 -23.54 -11.52 3.59
C ALA A 350 -23.79 -10.75 4.90
N ALA A 351 -22.98 -9.74 5.22
CA ALA A 351 -23.20 -8.88 6.38
C ALA A 351 -24.48 -8.05 6.25
N VAL A 352 -24.76 -7.53 5.05
CA VAL A 352 -26.03 -6.81 4.76
C VAL A 352 -27.24 -7.72 5.00
N PHE A 353 -27.19 -8.94 4.50
CA PHE A 353 -28.27 -9.92 4.70
C PHE A 353 -28.52 -10.20 6.20
N GLU A 354 -27.48 -10.46 6.97
CA GLU A 354 -27.59 -10.76 8.41
C GLU A 354 -28.06 -9.53 9.24
N SER A 355 -27.72 -8.32 8.79
CA SER A 355 -28.14 -7.08 9.47
C SER A 355 -29.63 -6.76 9.28
N GLY A 356 -30.28 -7.34 8.25
CA GLY A 356 -31.65 -7.06 7.86
C GLY A 356 -31.86 -5.64 7.29
N ARG A 357 -30.79 -4.86 7.05
CA ARG A 357 -30.83 -3.49 6.52
C ARG A 357 -30.94 -3.48 5.00
N LYS A 358 -31.60 -2.47 4.45
CA LYS A 358 -31.57 -2.18 3.02
C LYS A 358 -30.38 -1.31 2.70
N VAL A 359 -29.56 -1.73 1.72
CA VAL A 359 -28.29 -1.09 1.41
C VAL A 359 -28.14 -0.90 -0.10
N LYS A 360 -27.58 0.25 -0.50
CA LYS A 360 -27.16 0.54 -1.88
C LYS A 360 -25.66 0.81 -1.91
N VAL A 361 -24.97 0.30 -2.92
CA VAL A 361 -23.56 0.64 -3.16
C VAL A 361 -23.51 1.92 -3.98
N LEU A 362 -22.89 2.97 -3.41
CA LEU A 362 -22.71 4.25 -4.10
C LEU A 362 -21.41 4.30 -4.89
N HIS A 363 -20.32 3.79 -4.31
CA HIS A 363 -19.00 3.81 -4.94
C HIS A 363 -18.28 2.48 -4.75
N TYR A 364 -17.52 2.10 -5.79
CA TYR A 364 -16.46 1.10 -5.72
C TYR A 364 -15.13 1.82 -5.59
N LEU A 365 -14.36 1.49 -4.55
CA LEU A 365 -13.13 2.17 -4.19
C LEU A 365 -11.91 1.30 -4.47
N SER A 366 -10.81 1.95 -4.82
CA SER A 366 -9.52 1.32 -5.11
C SER A 366 -8.36 2.20 -4.64
N GLN A 367 -7.14 1.77 -4.90
CA GLN A 367 -5.93 2.54 -4.71
C GLN A 367 -5.85 3.73 -5.71
N PRO A 368 -5.18 4.84 -5.33
CA PRO A 368 -5.04 6.04 -6.16
C PRO A 368 -4.07 5.85 -7.33
N ALA A 369 -4.01 6.85 -8.22
CA ALA A 369 -3.23 6.79 -9.45
C ALA A 369 -1.72 6.56 -9.25
N ASP A 370 -1.13 7.01 -8.14
CA ASP A 370 0.29 6.76 -7.82
C ASP A 370 0.57 5.32 -7.34
N HIS A 371 -0.47 4.49 -7.22
CA HIS A 371 -0.39 3.04 -7.02
C HIS A 371 -0.95 2.32 -8.26
N PRO A 372 -0.30 2.46 -9.44
CA PRO A 372 -0.85 1.96 -10.69
C PRO A 372 -0.96 0.43 -10.70
N ILE A 373 -1.85 -0.09 -11.55
CA ILE A 373 -2.00 -1.51 -11.82
C ILE A 373 -1.72 -1.72 -13.29
N THR A 374 -0.92 -2.72 -13.64
CA THR A 374 -0.73 -3.12 -15.03
C THR A 374 -1.76 -4.21 -15.38
N PRO A 375 -2.40 -4.15 -16.58
CA PRO A 375 -3.44 -5.12 -16.96
C PRO A 375 -2.98 -6.59 -16.97
N ASN A 376 -1.68 -6.81 -17.12
CA ASN A 376 -1.04 -8.13 -17.14
C ASN A 376 -0.51 -8.60 -15.78
N PHE A 377 -0.77 -7.84 -14.70
CA PHE A 377 -0.40 -8.17 -13.32
C PHE A 377 -1.52 -7.79 -12.36
N ALA A 378 -2.54 -8.63 -12.29
CA ALA A 378 -3.73 -8.40 -11.47
C ALA A 378 -3.43 -8.43 -9.95
N GLU A 379 -2.34 -9.09 -9.55
CA GLU A 379 -1.88 -9.17 -8.15
C GLU A 379 -1.47 -7.80 -7.58
N GLY A 380 -1.26 -6.79 -8.43
CA GLY A 380 -1.02 -5.41 -8.02
C GLY A 380 -2.25 -4.72 -7.43
N GLU A 381 -3.45 -5.27 -7.64
CA GLU A 381 -4.69 -4.75 -7.10
C GLU A 381 -4.94 -5.31 -5.68
N TYR A 382 -4.59 -4.55 -4.65
CA TYR A 382 -4.69 -5.02 -3.26
C TYR A 382 -5.72 -4.24 -2.43
N LEU A 383 -5.98 -2.96 -2.74
CA LEU A 383 -6.97 -2.14 -2.03
C LEU A 383 -8.32 -2.19 -2.75
N LYS A 384 -9.36 -2.54 -2.05
CA LYS A 384 -10.73 -2.52 -2.49
C LYS A 384 -11.63 -2.01 -1.38
N GLY A 385 -12.65 -1.27 -1.76
CA GLY A 385 -13.61 -0.74 -0.81
C GLY A 385 -14.97 -0.47 -1.45
N LEU A 386 -15.93 -0.21 -0.59
CA LEU A 386 -17.29 0.18 -0.96
C LEU A 386 -17.72 1.38 -0.13
N VAL A 387 -18.50 2.27 -0.73
CA VAL A 387 -19.34 3.21 0.01
C VAL A 387 -20.76 2.69 -0.05
N LEU A 388 -21.31 2.38 1.12
CA LEU A 388 -22.64 1.84 1.30
C LEU A 388 -23.58 2.94 1.84
N TYR A 389 -24.72 3.12 1.19
CA TYR A 389 -25.84 3.88 1.73
C TYR A 389 -26.80 2.93 2.43
N VAL A 390 -27.14 3.20 3.67
CA VAL A 390 -27.95 2.34 4.55
C VAL A 390 -29.29 3.01 4.84
N GLU A 391 -30.41 2.38 4.39
CA GLU A 391 -31.78 2.86 4.62
C GLU A 391 -32.29 2.58 6.05
#